data_6c7dc3c15e9a61d99fc05430a3cc913c
#
_entry.id   6c7dc3c15e9a61d99fc05430a3cc913c
#
_cell.length_a   1.000
_cell.length_b   1.000
_cell.length_c   1.000
_cell.angle_alpha   90.00
_cell.angle_beta   90.00
_cell.angle_gamma   90.00
#
_symmetry.space_group_name_H-M   'P 1'
#
loop_
_entity.id
_entity.type
_entity.pdbx_description
1 polymer ?
#
loop_
_entity_poly.entity_id
_entity_poly.type
_entity_poly.pdbx_seq_one_letter_code
_entity_poly.pdbx_strand_id
1 'polypeptide(L)'
;MHGFCGRLLHVDLGSGRAGYRDLDERRLRACLGGIGLGTSLLHEYAPPGVDPLSKDNPLIFTSAPLVGTSITTTAKFAVVTKSPLTGFIADSLSSSHFALELKRLGVDALVVTGEAPDFVYLSIDNDTVAIRDARHLEGKTSVETQTRVRAEVGGAWVASIGVAGEKRVRFATISNEGRHAGRGGVGAVMGAKKLKAIALRGSRETSVAHPRELDAFAAILRRRSLGPVTDKYRTIGTVANLGVFNRLGTLPTRNFQQATFDEADAISGEVLTENHFSRRHGCASCTIQCERLFTSQAGEQRLEYETLFALGSLCGISDPECVLEAAGLCDRYGLDTISTGGTIAWAMETADKGLLPEAHALGLRFGEGAGVLAAIHAIGAREGAGALLAEGSRRASMAVGGGSDAWAMHVKGLELPGYDPRSLKTMALGLAVSPRGACHNRSGAYEADFSGAVDRFHGDAARGGVVAASEDYAAVLDSLIVCKFLRKCFVDFYADAAEVLSRVTGWDCTGAELRSAGERIHTLKKLFNIRERWQPEDDWLPERLLRDTLPTGVAKGVALTPEELRDMVRGYYRAREWDERGFVPAAKTDALGIEDLSNGNVGTQKLPHNLESPRNRTLTPL
;
A
#
# COMPACT_ATOMS: atom_id res chain seq x y z
N MET A 1 0.34 -5.51 29.66
CA MET A 1 -0.31 -5.97 28.42
C MET A 1 0.73 -6.71 27.60
N HIS A 2 0.47 -7.92 27.13
CA HIS A 2 1.38 -8.68 26.27
C HIS A 2 1.05 -8.40 24.79
N GLY A 3 2.02 -8.52 23.90
CA GLY A 3 1.87 -8.27 22.45
C GLY A 3 1.78 -6.79 22.06
N PHE A 4 1.18 -5.98 22.90
CA PHE A 4 1.05 -4.53 22.72
C PHE A 4 1.91 -3.75 23.72
N CYS A 5 2.23 -2.51 23.35
CA CYS A 5 2.96 -1.57 24.21
C CYS A 5 1.99 -0.69 25.03
N GLY A 6 0.72 -0.57 24.59
CA GLY A 6 -0.30 0.22 25.25
C GLY A 6 -0.11 1.73 25.15
N ARG A 7 0.74 2.22 24.22
CA ARG A 7 0.98 3.66 24.05
C ARG A 7 1.32 4.03 22.62
N LEU A 8 1.07 5.28 22.25
CA LEU A 8 1.52 5.90 21.02
C LEU A 8 2.50 7.05 21.31
N LEU A 9 3.37 7.35 20.34
CA LEU A 9 4.18 8.55 20.30
C LEU A 9 3.56 9.54 19.32
N HIS A 10 3.26 10.75 19.77
CA HIS A 10 2.80 11.85 18.92
C HIS A 10 3.93 12.87 18.77
N VAL A 11 4.26 13.24 17.54
CA VAL A 11 5.24 14.26 17.18
C VAL A 11 4.57 15.33 16.33
N ASP A 12 4.61 16.58 16.79
CA ASP A 12 4.16 17.73 16.03
C ASP A 12 5.38 18.51 15.51
N LEU A 13 5.59 18.43 14.20
CA LEU A 13 6.73 19.06 13.52
C LEU A 13 6.64 20.58 13.50
N GLY A 14 5.42 21.14 13.54
CA GLY A 14 5.20 22.60 13.53
C GLY A 14 5.60 23.26 14.85
N SER A 15 5.22 22.63 15.97
CA SER A 15 5.58 23.13 17.31
C SER A 15 6.90 22.58 17.82
N GLY A 16 7.47 21.56 17.17
CA GLY A 16 8.68 20.88 17.64
C GLY A 16 8.46 20.10 18.94
N ARG A 17 7.25 19.61 19.21
CA ARG A 17 6.89 18.89 20.45
C ARG A 17 6.66 17.42 20.18
N ALA A 18 7.00 16.60 21.15
CA ALA A 18 6.66 15.19 21.17
C ALA A 18 6.12 14.77 22.54
N GLY A 19 5.26 13.75 22.54
CA GLY A 19 4.71 13.21 23.77
C GLY A 19 4.11 11.83 23.59
N TYR A 20 4.11 11.06 24.66
CA TYR A 20 3.47 9.76 24.71
C TYR A 20 2.03 9.90 25.17
N ARG A 21 1.16 9.04 24.65
CA ARG A 21 -0.22 8.91 25.07
C ARG A 21 -0.58 7.44 25.19
N ASP A 22 -1.31 7.09 26.23
CA ASP A 22 -1.77 5.73 26.45
C ASP A 22 -2.85 5.35 25.42
N LEU A 23 -2.81 4.09 25.02
CA LEU A 23 -3.83 3.43 24.21
C LEU A 23 -4.56 2.42 25.09
N ASP A 24 -5.86 2.55 25.14
CA ASP A 24 -6.69 1.68 25.93
C ASP A 24 -6.80 0.28 25.30
N GLU A 25 -6.86 -0.74 26.16
CA GLU A 25 -6.89 -2.16 25.75
C GLU A 25 -8.11 -2.49 24.89
N ARG A 26 -9.26 -1.87 25.17
CA ARG A 26 -10.49 -2.06 24.39
C ARG A 26 -10.30 -1.65 22.94
N ARG A 27 -9.67 -0.49 22.70
CA ARG A 27 -9.32 -0.02 21.34
C ARG A 27 -8.35 -0.98 20.66
N LEU A 28 -7.29 -1.40 21.35
CA LEU A 28 -6.29 -2.31 20.79
C LEU A 28 -6.92 -3.67 20.42
N ARG A 29 -7.80 -4.20 21.26
CA ARG A 29 -8.53 -5.44 20.97
C ARG A 29 -9.52 -5.29 19.82
N ALA A 30 -10.25 -4.18 19.74
CA ALA A 30 -11.22 -3.90 18.68
C ALA A 30 -10.55 -3.69 17.30
N CYS A 31 -9.34 -3.11 17.27
CA CYS A 31 -8.60 -2.74 16.06
C CYS A 31 -7.49 -3.73 15.68
N LEU A 32 -7.07 -4.64 16.56
CA LEU A 32 -6.03 -5.65 16.37
C LEU A 32 -4.60 -5.11 16.12
N GLY A 33 -4.39 -3.81 15.94
CA GLY A 33 -3.13 -3.20 15.53
C GLY A 33 -3.09 -2.81 14.05
N GLY A 34 -1.89 -2.69 13.46
CA GLY A 34 -1.68 -2.46 12.03
C GLY A 34 -2.65 -1.46 11.40
N ILE A 35 -3.28 -1.84 10.28
CA ILE A 35 -4.21 -0.93 9.58
C ILE A 35 -5.46 -0.61 10.39
N GLY A 36 -5.94 -1.51 11.25
CA GLY A 36 -7.12 -1.26 12.08
C GLY A 36 -6.87 -0.13 13.09
N LEU A 37 -5.77 -0.21 13.84
CA LEU A 37 -5.35 0.86 14.76
C LEU A 37 -5.09 2.16 14.01
N GLY A 38 -4.37 2.08 12.87
CA GLY A 38 -4.09 3.26 12.05
C GLY A 38 -5.36 3.93 11.53
N THR A 39 -6.38 3.17 11.15
CA THR A 39 -7.68 3.70 10.71
C THR A 39 -8.42 4.41 11.85
N SER A 40 -8.47 3.83 13.05
CA SER A 40 -9.06 4.46 14.22
C SER A 40 -8.35 5.76 14.60
N LEU A 41 -7.00 5.77 14.58
CA LEU A 41 -6.23 6.98 14.83
C LEU A 41 -6.42 8.04 13.72
N LEU A 42 -6.60 7.62 12.47
CA LEU A 42 -6.89 8.56 11.38
C LEU A 42 -8.22 9.28 11.59
N HIS A 43 -9.26 8.59 12.07
CA HIS A 43 -10.52 9.22 12.45
C HIS A 43 -10.34 10.27 13.54
N GLU A 44 -9.49 9.97 14.51
CA GLU A 44 -9.22 10.83 15.66
C GLU A 44 -8.39 12.07 15.30
N TYR A 45 -7.32 11.90 14.53
CA TYR A 45 -6.33 12.96 14.26
C TYR A 45 -6.61 13.80 13.01
N ALA A 46 -7.36 13.27 12.02
CA ALA A 46 -7.66 13.99 10.80
C ALA A 46 -8.95 14.80 10.93
N PRO A 47 -8.91 16.14 10.84
CA PRO A 47 -10.12 16.94 10.76
C PRO A 47 -10.98 16.55 9.55
N PRO A 48 -12.32 16.57 9.65
CA PRO A 48 -13.19 16.34 8.50
C PRO A 48 -12.88 17.31 7.34
N GLY A 49 -12.78 16.78 6.12
CA GLY A 49 -12.49 17.58 4.93
C GLY A 49 -11.04 18.09 4.84
N VAL A 50 -10.12 17.59 5.66
CA VAL A 50 -8.71 18.03 5.67
C VAL A 50 -8.10 17.92 4.26
N ASP A 51 -7.33 18.94 3.85
CA ASP A 51 -6.51 18.82 2.64
C ASP A 51 -5.41 17.78 2.89
N PRO A 52 -5.30 16.74 2.03
CA PRO A 52 -4.34 15.66 2.23
C PRO A 52 -2.87 16.10 2.21
N LEU A 53 -2.54 17.24 1.62
CA LEU A 53 -1.17 17.79 1.62
C LEU A 53 -0.99 18.93 2.64
N SER A 54 -1.99 19.22 3.48
CA SER A 54 -1.85 20.19 4.55
C SER A 54 -1.10 19.64 5.75
N LYS A 55 -0.64 20.55 6.62
CA LYS A 55 -0.01 20.23 7.91
C LYS A 55 -0.93 19.45 8.85
N ASP A 56 -2.26 19.61 8.70
CA ASP A 56 -3.27 19.04 9.58
C ASP A 56 -3.65 17.58 9.22
N ASN A 57 -3.27 17.08 8.03
CA ASN A 57 -3.42 15.68 7.69
C ASN A 57 -2.37 14.84 8.45
N PRO A 58 -2.75 13.91 9.34
CA PRO A 58 -1.78 13.10 10.07
C PRO A 58 -1.10 12.07 9.18
N LEU A 59 0.17 11.75 9.48
CA LEU A 59 0.90 10.61 8.93
C LEU A 59 1.15 9.64 10.08
N ILE A 60 0.55 8.44 10.01
CA ILE A 60 0.46 7.49 11.11
C ILE A 60 1.20 6.22 10.75
N PHE A 61 2.17 5.83 11.57
CA PHE A 61 2.89 4.55 11.46
C PHE A 61 2.42 3.65 12.59
N THR A 62 2.00 2.43 12.29
CA THR A 62 1.49 1.48 13.28
C THR A 62 2.18 0.13 13.22
N SER A 63 2.36 -0.46 14.39
CA SER A 63 2.83 -1.82 14.61
C SER A 63 1.64 -2.75 14.94
N ALA A 64 1.92 -4.01 15.24
CA ALA A 64 0.91 -5.01 15.60
C ALA A 64 1.44 -5.97 16.68
N PRO A 65 0.58 -6.74 17.34
CA PRO A 65 1.00 -7.61 18.45
C PRO A 65 1.95 -8.73 18.03
N LEU A 66 1.95 -9.15 16.76
CA LEU A 66 2.80 -10.23 16.28
C LEU A 66 4.20 -9.77 15.85
N VAL A 67 4.44 -8.46 15.74
CA VAL A 67 5.75 -7.91 15.35
C VAL A 67 6.78 -8.16 16.46
N GLY A 68 7.93 -8.71 16.09
CA GLY A 68 9.00 -9.03 17.05
C GLY A 68 8.79 -10.35 17.81
N THR A 69 7.77 -11.15 17.47
CA THR A 69 7.57 -12.50 18.00
C THR A 69 8.23 -13.57 17.12
N SER A 70 8.13 -14.83 17.52
CA SER A 70 8.65 -15.98 16.75
C SER A 70 7.85 -16.31 15.48
N ILE A 71 6.68 -15.68 15.27
CA ILE A 71 5.86 -15.89 14.06
C ILE A 71 6.57 -15.31 12.84
N THR A 72 6.80 -16.15 11.84
CA THR A 72 7.45 -15.73 10.59
C THR A 72 6.60 -14.74 9.80
N THR A 73 7.25 -13.91 8.98
CA THR A 73 6.62 -12.95 8.03
C THR A 73 5.82 -11.81 8.65
N THR A 74 6.00 -11.51 9.93
CA THR A 74 5.29 -10.46 10.67
C THR A 74 6.10 -9.18 10.88
N ALA A 75 7.34 -9.10 10.38
CA ALA A 75 8.16 -7.89 10.44
C ALA A 75 7.68 -6.85 9.42
N LYS A 76 6.50 -6.25 9.67
CA LYS A 76 5.89 -5.22 8.82
C LYS A 76 5.33 -4.10 9.69
N PHE A 77 5.04 -2.96 9.06
CA PHE A 77 4.34 -1.82 9.66
C PHE A 77 3.33 -1.25 8.66
N ALA A 78 2.31 -0.57 9.17
CA ALA A 78 1.37 0.14 8.32
C ALA A 78 1.63 1.65 8.37
N VAL A 79 1.36 2.32 7.25
CA VAL A 79 1.31 3.78 7.13
C VAL A 79 -0.11 4.16 6.73
N VAL A 80 -0.77 4.98 7.56
CA VAL A 80 -2.17 5.37 7.35
C VAL A 80 -2.29 6.90 7.37
N THR A 81 -3.02 7.45 6.39
CA THR A 81 -3.24 8.89 6.20
C THR A 81 -4.43 9.12 5.26
N LYS A 82 -4.83 10.36 5.04
CA LYS A 82 -5.70 10.70 3.90
C LYS A 82 -4.84 10.83 2.64
N SER A 83 -5.24 10.14 1.58
CA SER A 83 -4.51 10.08 0.31
C SER A 83 -4.58 11.39 -0.48
N PRO A 84 -3.46 11.95 -0.93
CA PRO A 84 -3.47 13.07 -1.87
C PRO A 84 -3.90 12.67 -3.29
N LEU A 85 -3.82 11.37 -3.62
CA LEU A 85 -4.21 10.84 -4.93
C LEU A 85 -5.73 10.64 -5.01
N THR A 86 -6.32 9.99 -4.00
CA THR A 86 -7.75 9.63 -4.01
C THR A 86 -8.64 10.61 -3.27
N GLY A 87 -8.15 11.31 -2.26
CA GLY A 87 -8.95 12.11 -1.32
C GLY A 87 -9.59 11.28 -0.19
N PHE A 88 -9.41 9.96 -0.20
CA PHE A 88 -9.94 8.99 0.76
C PHE A 88 -8.84 8.40 1.61
N ILE A 89 -9.16 7.37 2.41
CA ILE A 89 -8.16 6.68 3.23
C ILE A 89 -7.05 6.08 2.38
N ALA A 90 -5.80 6.24 2.80
CA ALA A 90 -4.65 5.49 2.34
C ALA A 90 -4.14 4.64 3.50
N ASP A 91 -4.02 3.34 3.27
CA ASP A 91 -3.39 2.39 4.18
C ASP A 91 -2.35 1.58 3.39
N SER A 92 -1.08 1.75 3.69
CA SER A 92 0.02 1.12 2.98
C SER A 92 0.89 0.32 3.95
N LEU A 93 1.40 -0.82 3.51
CA LEU A 93 2.23 -1.69 4.33
C LEU A 93 3.64 -1.75 3.77
N SER A 94 4.64 -1.63 4.64
CA SER A 94 6.02 -1.96 4.33
C SER A 94 6.58 -2.96 5.35
N SER A 95 7.83 -3.40 5.18
CA SER A 95 8.38 -4.52 5.95
C SER A 95 9.86 -4.35 6.27
N SER A 96 10.39 -5.30 7.01
CA SER A 96 11.79 -5.50 7.37
C SER A 96 12.17 -4.82 8.70
N HIS A 97 13.43 -4.45 8.88
CA HIS A 97 13.97 -4.08 10.21
C HIS A 97 13.35 -2.80 10.78
N PHE A 98 12.98 -1.82 9.94
CA PHE A 98 12.29 -0.62 10.41
C PHE A 98 11.01 -0.97 11.21
N ALA A 99 10.29 -2.02 10.80
CA ALA A 99 9.10 -2.49 11.51
C ALA A 99 9.44 -3.05 12.90
N LEU A 100 10.54 -3.79 13.00
CA LEU A 100 11.03 -4.32 14.27
C LEU A 100 11.46 -3.19 15.22
N GLU A 101 12.18 -2.20 14.71
CA GLU A 101 12.59 -1.05 15.51
C GLU A 101 11.40 -0.20 15.97
N LEU A 102 10.38 0.01 15.13
CA LEU A 102 9.15 0.69 15.54
C LEU A 102 8.51 0.00 16.75
N LYS A 103 8.47 -1.34 16.75
CA LYS A 103 7.98 -2.12 17.88
C LYS A 103 8.89 -2.01 19.11
N ARG A 104 10.21 -2.06 18.88
CA ARG A 104 11.24 -1.97 19.93
C ARG A 104 11.33 -0.61 20.61
N LEU A 105 10.77 0.46 20.01
CA LEU A 105 10.58 1.74 20.70
C LEU A 105 9.58 1.62 21.87
N GLY A 106 8.80 0.54 21.92
CA GLY A 106 7.76 0.35 22.93
C GLY A 106 6.53 1.22 22.66
N VAL A 107 6.16 1.38 21.40
CA VAL A 107 4.92 2.06 20.97
C VAL A 107 4.16 1.19 19.97
N ASP A 108 2.84 1.29 19.96
CA ASP A 108 1.99 0.64 18.98
C ASP A 108 1.73 1.55 17.77
N ALA A 109 1.93 2.87 17.93
CA ALA A 109 1.83 3.85 16.87
C ALA A 109 2.79 5.03 17.05
N LEU A 110 3.24 5.59 15.90
CA LEU A 110 3.87 6.91 15.79
C LEU A 110 2.94 7.79 14.94
N VAL A 111 2.46 8.87 15.50
CA VAL A 111 1.60 9.86 14.83
C VAL A 111 2.42 11.12 14.58
N VAL A 112 2.51 11.55 13.32
CA VAL A 112 3.23 12.77 12.93
C VAL A 112 2.22 13.78 12.38
N THR A 113 2.15 14.95 13.01
CA THR A 113 1.34 16.11 12.62
C THR A 113 2.21 17.34 12.39
N GLY A 114 1.60 18.42 11.96
CA GLY A 114 2.32 19.66 11.69
C GLY A 114 3.16 19.62 10.41
N GLU A 115 3.87 20.70 10.15
CA GLU A 115 4.83 20.88 9.07
C GLU A 115 6.06 21.61 9.62
N ALA A 116 7.25 21.12 9.35
CA ALA A 116 8.49 21.78 9.72
C ALA A 116 8.76 23.00 8.82
N PRO A 117 9.49 24.03 9.27
CA PRO A 117 9.84 25.19 8.46
C PRO A 117 10.76 24.82 7.26
N ASP A 118 11.69 23.89 7.48
CA ASP A 118 12.63 23.34 6.50
C ASP A 118 12.60 21.82 6.54
N PHE A 119 13.25 21.13 5.57
CA PHE A 119 13.37 19.68 5.62
C PHE A 119 14.12 19.22 6.87
N VAL A 120 13.47 18.27 7.57
CA VAL A 120 13.98 17.64 8.79
C VAL A 120 13.93 16.12 8.68
N TYR A 121 14.64 15.43 9.57
CA TYR A 121 14.39 14.03 9.85
C TYR A 121 14.17 13.79 11.34
N LEU A 122 13.33 12.80 11.68
CA LEU A 122 13.13 12.34 13.03
C LEU A 122 14.19 11.30 13.37
N SER A 123 14.86 11.46 14.51
CA SER A 123 15.73 10.45 15.12
C SER A 123 15.12 10.05 16.45
N ILE A 124 14.69 8.78 16.55
CA ILE A 124 14.05 8.24 17.75
C ILE A 124 14.90 7.08 18.26
N ASP A 125 15.48 7.26 19.42
CA ASP A 125 16.30 6.26 20.10
C ASP A 125 15.67 5.96 21.47
N ASN A 126 14.97 4.83 21.56
CA ASN A 126 14.14 4.47 22.69
C ASN A 126 13.15 5.60 23.04
N ASP A 127 13.30 6.26 24.19
CA ASP A 127 12.44 7.38 24.61
C ASP A 127 12.97 8.76 24.20
N THR A 128 14.14 8.82 23.56
CA THR A 128 14.75 10.08 23.10
C THR A 128 14.26 10.40 21.69
N VAL A 129 13.56 11.51 21.53
CA VAL A 129 13.06 12.01 20.25
C VAL A 129 13.79 13.29 19.88
N ALA A 130 14.36 13.34 18.68
CA ALA A 130 15.02 14.53 18.16
C ALA A 130 14.55 14.84 16.73
N ILE A 131 14.29 16.12 16.47
CA ILE A 131 14.09 16.66 15.13
C ILE A 131 15.43 17.23 14.67
N ARG A 132 15.96 16.71 13.55
CA ARG A 132 17.27 17.07 13.01
C ARG A 132 17.15 17.73 11.64
N ASP A 133 18.05 18.64 11.33
CA ASP A 133 18.14 19.29 10.02
C ASP A 133 18.42 18.26 8.91
N ALA A 134 17.63 18.31 7.85
CA ALA A 134 17.77 17.42 6.69
C ALA A 134 17.96 18.19 5.36
N ARG A 135 18.29 19.49 5.37
CA ARG A 135 18.53 20.29 4.15
C ARG A 135 19.66 19.71 3.31
N HIS A 136 20.70 19.12 3.92
CA HIS A 136 21.79 18.44 3.21
C HIS A 136 21.38 17.13 2.53
N LEU A 137 20.16 16.65 2.78
CA LEU A 137 19.56 15.45 2.17
C LEU A 137 18.56 15.78 1.06
N GLU A 138 18.28 17.07 0.80
CA GLU A 138 17.39 17.48 -0.29
C GLU A 138 17.96 17.05 -1.64
N GLY A 139 17.08 16.59 -2.53
CA GLY A 139 17.45 16.05 -3.84
C GLY A 139 18.09 14.66 -3.81
N LYS A 140 18.30 14.05 -2.62
CA LYS A 140 18.85 12.70 -2.52
C LYS A 140 17.77 11.65 -2.72
N THR A 141 18.16 10.56 -3.37
CA THR A 141 17.34 9.36 -3.49
C THR A 141 17.00 8.78 -2.11
N SER A 142 16.00 7.91 -2.05
CA SER A 142 15.65 7.23 -0.80
C SER A 142 16.81 6.40 -0.25
N VAL A 143 17.58 5.74 -1.10
CA VAL A 143 18.73 4.91 -0.71
C VAL A 143 19.88 5.75 -0.16
N GLU A 144 20.24 6.84 -0.85
CA GLU A 144 21.28 7.78 -0.38
C GLU A 144 20.89 8.40 0.97
N THR A 145 19.61 8.80 1.11
CA THR A 145 19.07 9.35 2.36
C THR A 145 19.21 8.35 3.51
N GLN A 146 18.75 7.11 3.31
CA GLN A 146 18.85 6.07 4.33
C GLN A 146 20.30 5.80 4.74
N THR A 147 21.21 5.71 3.78
CA THR A 147 22.62 5.48 4.02
C THR A 147 23.25 6.59 4.86
N ARG A 148 23.01 7.87 4.49
CA ARG A 148 23.56 9.03 5.21
C ARG A 148 22.99 9.15 6.61
N VAL A 149 21.64 9.13 6.75
CA VAL A 149 20.99 9.22 8.07
C VAL A 149 21.44 8.09 8.99
N ARG A 150 21.57 6.86 8.47
CA ARG A 150 22.06 5.72 9.25
C ARG A 150 23.48 5.92 9.78
N ALA A 151 24.35 6.53 8.97
CA ALA A 151 25.71 6.87 9.40
C ALA A 151 25.72 7.96 10.49
N GLU A 152 24.87 9.00 10.32
CA GLU A 152 24.78 10.12 11.27
C GLU A 152 24.24 9.73 12.65
N VAL A 153 23.31 8.75 12.71
CA VAL A 153 22.64 8.36 13.97
C VAL A 153 23.09 6.99 14.52
N GLY A 154 24.24 6.49 14.07
CA GLY A 154 24.87 5.32 14.68
C GLY A 154 24.14 4.00 14.41
N GLY A 155 23.70 3.75 13.17
CA GLY A 155 23.21 2.44 12.74
C GLY A 155 21.69 2.21 12.88
N ALA A 156 20.90 3.27 13.08
CA ALA A 156 19.44 3.19 13.11
C ALA A 156 18.86 2.64 11.80
N TRP A 157 17.65 2.09 11.86
CA TRP A 157 16.90 1.71 10.66
C TRP A 157 16.03 2.87 10.18
N VAL A 158 16.01 3.13 8.88
CA VAL A 158 15.52 4.39 8.32
C VAL A 158 14.42 4.15 7.31
N ALA A 159 13.30 4.86 7.46
CA ALA A 159 12.30 5.05 6.41
C ALA A 159 12.41 6.48 5.86
N SER A 160 12.34 6.67 4.54
CA SER A 160 12.58 7.95 3.90
C SER A 160 11.76 8.14 2.63
N ILE A 161 11.67 9.39 2.18
CA ILE A 161 11.17 9.74 0.86
C ILE A 161 12.32 10.03 -0.10
N GLY A 162 12.11 9.72 -1.37
CA GLY A 162 12.95 10.18 -2.48
C GLY A 162 12.54 11.59 -2.96
N VAL A 163 13.09 11.99 -4.09
CA VAL A 163 12.81 13.29 -4.71
C VAL A 163 11.32 13.46 -5.04
N ALA A 164 10.64 12.40 -5.50
CA ALA A 164 9.21 12.45 -5.78
C ALA A 164 8.36 12.83 -4.56
N GLY A 165 8.75 12.38 -3.36
CA GLY A 165 8.11 12.79 -2.12
C GLY A 165 8.33 14.25 -1.79
N GLU A 166 9.57 14.76 -1.92
CA GLU A 166 9.90 16.17 -1.74
C GLU A 166 9.10 17.07 -2.70
N LYS A 167 8.96 16.65 -3.93
CA LYS A 167 8.19 17.33 -4.98
C LYS A 167 6.67 17.06 -4.87
N ARG A 168 6.23 16.29 -3.87
CA ARG A 168 4.81 15.99 -3.62
C ARG A 168 4.12 15.35 -4.83
N VAL A 169 4.81 14.46 -5.55
CA VAL A 169 4.18 13.60 -6.56
C VAL A 169 3.09 12.78 -5.87
N ARG A 170 1.84 12.83 -6.34
CA ARG A 170 0.68 12.32 -5.59
C ARG A 170 0.67 10.82 -5.34
N PHE A 171 1.55 10.08 -5.98
CA PHE A 171 1.77 8.65 -5.78
C PHE A 171 3.20 8.33 -5.31
N ALA A 172 3.85 9.29 -4.65
CA ALA A 172 5.14 9.06 -4.02
C ALA A 172 5.03 8.11 -2.82
N THR A 173 6.09 7.31 -2.63
CA THR A 173 6.18 6.24 -1.63
C THR A 173 7.04 6.64 -0.44
N ILE A 174 6.90 5.89 0.67
CA ILE A 174 7.90 5.87 1.76
C ILE A 174 8.68 4.56 1.62
N SER A 175 10.01 4.68 1.52
CA SER A 175 10.93 3.57 1.28
C SER A 175 11.76 3.25 2.53
N ASN A 176 12.01 1.96 2.77
CA ASN A 176 12.95 1.46 3.78
C ASN A 176 13.57 0.16 3.28
N GLU A 177 14.89 0.04 3.31
CA GLU A 177 15.62 -1.19 2.97
C GLU A 177 15.18 -1.82 1.62
N GLY A 178 14.94 -1.02 0.59
CA GLY A 178 14.42 -1.48 -0.70
C GLY A 178 12.94 -1.93 -0.66
N ARG A 179 12.21 -1.70 0.44
CA ARG A 179 10.77 -1.93 0.59
C ARG A 179 10.02 -0.62 0.58
N HIS A 180 8.78 -0.64 0.16
CA HIS A 180 7.97 0.56 0.04
C HIS A 180 6.60 0.41 0.71
N ALA A 181 6.20 1.41 1.48
CA ALA A 181 4.79 1.74 1.67
C ALA A 181 4.37 2.45 0.38
N GLY A 182 3.90 1.66 -0.60
CA GLY A 182 3.98 2.02 -2.01
C GLY A 182 2.78 2.81 -2.52
N ARG A 183 1.55 2.54 -2.08
CA ARG A 183 0.36 3.07 -2.73
C ARG A 183 -0.38 4.12 -1.90
N GLY A 184 -1.10 5.03 -2.58
CA GLY A 184 -1.94 6.05 -1.95
C GLY A 184 -1.22 7.36 -1.64
N GLY A 185 0.04 7.54 -2.08
CA GLY A 185 0.75 8.82 -2.00
C GLY A 185 1.24 9.20 -0.60
N VAL A 186 1.46 8.21 0.27
CA VAL A 186 1.95 8.44 1.65
C VAL A 186 3.28 9.21 1.70
N GLY A 187 4.13 9.04 0.67
CA GLY A 187 5.39 9.78 0.53
C GLY A 187 5.18 11.26 0.23
N ALA A 188 4.14 11.61 -0.53
CA ALA A 188 3.78 13.00 -0.80
C ALA A 188 3.28 13.70 0.47
N VAL A 189 2.53 13.00 1.34
CA VAL A 189 2.11 13.51 2.66
C VAL A 189 3.33 13.76 3.56
N MET A 190 4.29 12.83 3.57
CA MET A 190 5.55 12.98 4.31
C MET A 190 6.36 14.18 3.79
N GLY A 191 6.44 14.35 2.47
CA GLY A 191 7.11 15.50 1.84
C GLY A 191 6.42 16.83 2.09
N ALA A 192 5.07 16.85 2.14
CA ALA A 192 4.29 18.04 2.49
C ALA A 192 4.55 18.52 3.92
N LYS A 193 4.90 17.59 4.83
CA LYS A 193 5.33 17.90 6.20
C LYS A 193 6.80 18.32 6.30
N LYS A 194 7.52 18.36 5.17
CA LYS A 194 8.98 18.55 5.10
C LYS A 194 9.75 17.54 5.97
N LEU A 195 9.23 16.32 6.07
CA LEU A 195 9.86 15.20 6.76
C LEU A 195 10.58 14.32 5.74
N LYS A 196 11.91 14.39 5.71
CA LYS A 196 12.74 13.64 4.75
C LYS A 196 12.91 12.18 5.14
N ALA A 197 13.07 11.91 6.45
CA ALA A 197 13.30 10.57 6.96
C ALA A 197 12.85 10.40 8.41
N ILE A 198 12.69 9.14 8.81
CA ILE A 198 12.49 8.71 10.20
C ILE A 198 13.52 7.62 10.48
N ALA A 199 14.39 7.84 11.47
CA ALA A 199 15.42 6.92 11.92
C ALA A 199 15.05 6.35 13.29
N LEU A 200 14.96 5.04 13.41
CA LEU A 200 14.52 4.34 14.61
C LEU A 200 15.61 3.43 15.16
N ARG A 201 15.78 3.46 16.48
CA ARG A 201 16.58 2.53 17.25
C ARG A 201 15.87 2.22 18.56
N GLY A 202 15.42 0.99 18.73
CA GLY A 202 14.73 0.52 19.93
C GLY A 202 15.43 -0.67 20.55
N SER A 203 15.26 -0.87 21.84
CA SER A 203 15.87 -1.98 22.59
C SER A 203 14.86 -2.87 23.32
N ARG A 204 13.57 -2.51 23.31
CA ARG A 204 12.54 -3.27 24.02
C ARG A 204 12.17 -4.53 23.25
N GLU A 205 11.84 -5.59 23.98
CA GLU A 205 11.34 -6.83 23.40
C GLU A 205 9.82 -6.88 23.44
N THR A 206 9.23 -7.60 22.49
CA THR A 206 7.79 -7.85 22.50
C THR A 206 7.46 -8.90 23.57
N SER A 207 6.72 -8.50 24.61
CA SER A 207 6.26 -9.41 25.66
C SER A 207 5.19 -10.36 25.11
N VAL A 208 5.31 -11.64 25.44
CA VAL A 208 4.39 -12.72 25.02
C VAL A 208 3.83 -13.43 26.24
N ALA A 209 2.51 -13.66 26.28
CA ALA A 209 1.87 -14.29 27.43
C ALA A 209 2.21 -15.78 27.56
N HIS A 210 2.21 -16.51 26.44
CA HIS A 210 2.44 -17.97 26.39
C HIS A 210 3.57 -18.29 25.38
N PRO A 211 4.86 -17.98 25.70
CA PRO A 211 5.94 -18.06 24.73
C PRO A 211 6.22 -19.49 24.22
N ARG A 212 6.12 -20.51 25.06
CA ARG A 212 6.39 -21.90 24.65
C ARG A 212 5.37 -22.41 23.65
N GLU A 213 4.09 -22.14 23.91
CA GLU A 213 2.98 -22.51 23.01
C GLU A 213 3.03 -21.73 21.69
N LEU A 214 3.42 -20.47 21.75
CA LEU A 214 3.64 -19.64 20.55
C LEU A 214 4.79 -20.19 19.70
N ASP A 215 5.92 -20.58 20.31
CA ASP A 215 7.06 -21.13 19.60
C ASP A 215 6.73 -22.47 18.94
N ALA A 216 5.94 -23.32 19.58
CA ALA A 216 5.45 -24.57 19.00
C ALA A 216 4.59 -24.31 17.76
N PHE A 217 3.66 -23.35 17.82
CA PHE A 217 2.84 -22.96 16.68
C PHE A 217 3.69 -22.30 15.56
N ALA A 218 4.60 -21.43 15.93
CA ALA A 218 5.54 -20.79 14.98
C ALA A 218 6.38 -21.81 14.20
N ALA A 219 6.81 -22.90 14.86
CA ALA A 219 7.53 -23.98 14.22
C ALA A 219 6.68 -24.71 13.17
N ILE A 220 5.37 -24.88 13.43
CA ILE A 220 4.42 -25.45 12.45
C ILE A 220 4.26 -24.52 11.24
N LEU A 221 4.00 -23.22 11.46
CA LEU A 221 3.87 -22.24 10.38
C LEU A 221 5.15 -22.13 9.56
N ARG A 222 6.31 -22.12 10.21
CA ARG A 222 7.62 -22.08 9.55
C ARG A 222 7.80 -23.28 8.63
N ARG A 223 7.50 -24.50 9.08
CA ARG A 223 7.56 -25.72 8.26
C ARG A 223 6.61 -25.64 7.07
N ARG A 224 5.33 -25.21 7.28
CA ARG A 224 4.35 -25.05 6.19
C ARG A 224 4.78 -23.99 5.19
N SER A 225 5.39 -22.89 5.65
CA SER A 225 5.87 -21.81 4.79
C SER A 225 7.09 -22.17 3.94
N LEU A 226 7.74 -23.30 4.23
CA LEU A 226 8.81 -23.89 3.42
C LEU A 226 8.30 -25.02 2.50
N GLY A 227 7.00 -25.32 2.55
CA GLY A 227 6.33 -26.35 1.76
C GLY A 227 5.87 -25.88 0.38
N PRO A 228 5.12 -26.75 -0.35
CA PRO A 228 4.69 -26.50 -1.74
C PRO A 228 3.83 -25.26 -1.93
N VAL A 229 3.04 -24.87 -0.91
CA VAL A 229 2.11 -23.71 -0.98
C VAL A 229 2.82 -22.39 -1.29
N THR A 230 4.09 -22.25 -0.95
CA THR A 230 4.89 -21.04 -1.15
C THR A 230 6.02 -21.24 -2.16
N ASP A 231 6.14 -22.42 -2.75
CA ASP A 231 7.29 -22.80 -3.58
C ASP A 231 7.51 -21.85 -4.75
N LYS A 232 6.43 -21.49 -5.46
CA LYS A 232 6.48 -20.52 -6.55
C LYS A 232 7.13 -19.19 -6.11
N TYR A 233 6.78 -18.69 -4.93
CA TYR A 233 7.34 -17.44 -4.42
C TYR A 233 8.79 -17.59 -3.96
N ARG A 234 9.17 -18.78 -3.48
CA ARG A 234 10.54 -19.09 -3.05
C ARG A 234 11.48 -19.36 -4.21
N THR A 235 10.98 -19.80 -5.36
CA THR A 235 11.79 -20.16 -6.55
C THR A 235 11.89 -19.02 -7.56
N ILE A 236 10.77 -18.47 -8.03
CA ILE A 236 10.73 -17.44 -9.08
C ILE A 236 10.30 -16.07 -8.51
N GLY A 237 9.60 -16.04 -7.38
CA GLY A 237 9.01 -14.81 -6.85
C GLY A 237 7.67 -14.49 -7.51
N THR A 238 7.23 -13.22 -7.38
CA THR A 238 5.93 -12.80 -7.93
C THR A 238 5.95 -12.63 -9.45
N VAL A 239 7.12 -12.42 -10.06
CA VAL A 239 7.27 -12.27 -11.52
C VAL A 239 6.75 -13.47 -12.30
N ALA A 240 6.72 -14.67 -11.67
CA ALA A 240 6.10 -15.88 -12.22
C ALA A 240 4.62 -15.72 -12.60
N ASN A 241 3.95 -14.67 -12.12
CA ASN A 241 2.55 -14.43 -12.44
C ASN A 241 2.33 -13.92 -13.87
N LEU A 242 3.29 -13.26 -14.50
CA LEU A 242 3.11 -12.60 -15.80
C LEU A 242 2.69 -13.61 -16.88
N GLY A 243 3.46 -14.66 -17.09
CA GLY A 243 3.15 -15.70 -18.08
C GLY A 243 1.84 -16.45 -17.77
N VAL A 244 1.54 -16.69 -16.47
CA VAL A 244 0.27 -17.31 -16.05
C VAL A 244 -0.92 -16.42 -16.40
N PHE A 245 -0.87 -15.14 -16.07
CA PHE A 245 -1.98 -14.22 -16.32
C PHE A 245 -2.14 -13.89 -17.79
N ASN A 246 -1.04 -13.89 -18.56
CA ASN A 246 -1.11 -13.78 -20.01
C ASN A 246 -1.90 -14.95 -20.61
N ARG A 247 -1.56 -16.20 -20.26
CA ARG A 247 -2.28 -17.38 -20.73
C ARG A 247 -3.75 -17.42 -20.31
N LEU A 248 -4.06 -16.86 -19.13
CA LEU A 248 -5.44 -16.78 -18.63
C LEU A 248 -6.23 -15.61 -19.23
N GLY A 249 -5.63 -14.76 -20.09
CA GLY A 249 -6.30 -13.59 -20.65
C GLY A 249 -6.72 -12.58 -19.58
N THR A 250 -5.83 -12.35 -18.60
CA THR A 250 -6.06 -11.42 -17.47
C THR A 250 -4.96 -10.37 -17.32
N LEU A 251 -3.92 -10.42 -18.18
CA LEU A 251 -2.79 -9.49 -18.15
C LEU A 251 -3.11 -8.20 -18.91
N PRO A 252 -3.37 -7.06 -18.21
CA PRO A 252 -3.67 -5.83 -18.89
C PRO A 252 -2.51 -5.37 -19.78
N THR A 253 -2.83 -4.97 -21.00
CA THR A 253 -1.87 -4.60 -22.04
C THR A 253 -2.30 -3.31 -22.71
N ARG A 254 -1.33 -2.43 -23.00
CA ARG A 254 -1.53 -1.14 -23.69
C ARG A 254 -2.74 -0.38 -23.13
N ASN A 255 -2.62 0.08 -21.89
CA ASN A 255 -3.67 0.81 -21.17
C ASN A 255 -5.02 0.05 -21.13
N PHE A 256 -5.02 -1.25 -20.84
CA PHE A 256 -6.22 -2.10 -20.81
C PHE A 256 -6.97 -2.21 -22.15
N GLN A 257 -6.34 -1.93 -23.27
CA GLN A 257 -6.91 -2.19 -24.59
C GLN A 257 -7.04 -3.70 -24.84
N GLN A 258 -6.13 -4.49 -24.26
CA GLN A 258 -6.07 -5.94 -24.36
C GLN A 258 -5.81 -6.56 -22.97
N ALA A 259 -6.06 -7.86 -22.83
CA ALA A 259 -5.75 -8.66 -21.64
C ALA A 259 -4.76 -9.81 -21.94
N THR A 260 -4.08 -9.71 -23.07
CA THR A 260 -2.93 -10.55 -23.47
C THR A 260 -1.87 -9.69 -24.13
N PHE A 261 -0.61 -10.06 -23.94
CA PHE A 261 0.55 -9.42 -24.50
C PHE A 261 1.36 -10.45 -25.32
N ASP A 262 1.46 -10.23 -26.62
CA ASP A 262 2.07 -11.21 -27.53
C ASP A 262 3.56 -11.45 -27.22
N GLU A 263 4.26 -10.39 -26.75
CA GLU A 263 5.68 -10.44 -26.37
C GLU A 263 5.91 -10.76 -24.89
N ALA A 264 4.91 -11.28 -24.18
CA ALA A 264 4.98 -11.54 -22.74
C ALA A 264 6.14 -12.47 -22.34
N ASP A 265 6.50 -13.42 -23.24
CA ASP A 265 7.57 -14.37 -22.97
C ASP A 265 8.93 -13.68 -22.84
N ALA A 266 9.19 -12.58 -23.58
CA ALA A 266 10.44 -11.84 -23.53
C ALA A 266 10.72 -11.21 -22.14
N ILE A 267 9.67 -10.87 -21.39
CA ILE A 267 9.76 -10.31 -20.03
C ILE A 267 9.19 -11.25 -18.97
N SER A 268 9.05 -12.56 -19.29
CA SER A 268 8.52 -13.53 -18.33
C SER A 268 9.44 -13.71 -17.12
N GLY A 269 8.86 -14.16 -16.01
CA GLY A 269 9.63 -14.46 -14.80
C GLY A 269 10.68 -15.54 -15.01
N GLU A 270 10.41 -16.46 -15.91
CA GLU A 270 11.30 -17.54 -16.32
C GLU A 270 12.52 -16.96 -17.06
N VAL A 271 12.32 -16.15 -18.10
CA VAL A 271 13.39 -15.49 -18.88
C VAL A 271 14.21 -14.54 -18.00
N LEU A 272 13.55 -13.75 -17.14
CA LEU A 272 14.24 -12.89 -16.18
C LEU A 272 15.10 -13.71 -15.21
N THR A 273 14.61 -14.88 -14.76
CA THR A 273 15.37 -15.73 -13.84
C THR A 273 16.56 -16.40 -14.56
N GLU A 274 16.40 -16.79 -15.81
CA GLU A 274 17.48 -17.43 -16.60
C GLU A 274 18.61 -16.45 -16.95
N ASN A 275 18.25 -15.20 -17.36
CA ASN A 275 19.22 -14.29 -17.97
C ASN A 275 19.68 -13.14 -17.05
N HIS A 276 18.89 -12.76 -16.05
CA HIS A 276 19.14 -11.56 -15.24
C HIS A 276 19.19 -11.82 -13.73
N PHE A 277 18.91 -13.04 -13.24
CA PHE A 277 18.84 -13.32 -11.81
C PHE A 277 20.17 -13.03 -11.11
N SER A 278 20.13 -12.18 -10.08
CA SER A 278 21.25 -11.88 -9.21
C SER A 278 21.18 -12.70 -7.93
N ARG A 279 20.21 -12.43 -7.11
CA ARG A 279 20.05 -13.10 -5.82
C ARG A 279 18.62 -13.03 -5.28
N ARG A 280 18.37 -13.88 -4.30
CA ARG A 280 17.16 -13.87 -3.49
C ARG A 280 17.38 -13.01 -2.25
N HIS A 281 16.35 -12.26 -1.88
CA HIS A 281 16.36 -11.48 -0.65
C HIS A 281 15.02 -11.64 0.11
N GLY A 282 15.02 -11.40 1.41
CA GLY A 282 13.83 -11.53 2.26
C GLY A 282 13.70 -10.40 3.27
N CYS A 283 12.47 -10.15 3.69
CA CYS A 283 12.22 -9.29 4.86
C CYS A 283 12.81 -9.92 6.12
N ALA A 284 13.06 -9.11 7.14
CA ALA A 284 13.49 -9.59 8.45
C ALA A 284 12.54 -10.70 8.96
N SER A 285 13.08 -11.73 9.55
CA SER A 285 12.35 -12.89 10.12
C SER A 285 11.41 -13.62 9.13
N CYS A 286 11.67 -13.55 7.81
CA CYS A 286 10.83 -14.15 6.78
C CYS A 286 11.41 -15.46 6.25
N THR A 287 10.64 -16.55 6.32
CA THR A 287 11.00 -17.87 5.77
C THR A 287 10.77 -17.96 4.26
N ILE A 288 9.86 -17.17 3.68
CA ILE A 288 9.46 -17.26 2.28
C ILE A 288 10.52 -16.62 1.36
N GLN A 289 11.04 -15.43 1.74
CA GLN A 289 12.05 -14.70 0.98
C GLN A 289 11.69 -14.56 -0.52
N CYS A 290 10.52 -13.98 -0.79
CA CYS A 290 9.93 -13.92 -2.14
C CYS A 290 10.55 -12.89 -3.07
N GLU A 291 11.38 -11.99 -2.58
CA GLU A 291 12.00 -10.94 -3.38
C GLU A 291 13.08 -11.49 -4.30
N ARG A 292 13.04 -11.00 -5.52
CA ARG A 292 14.03 -11.30 -6.55
C ARG A 292 14.73 -10.02 -6.96
N LEU A 293 16.04 -10.10 -7.01
CA LEU A 293 16.91 -9.07 -7.52
C LEU A 293 17.50 -9.55 -8.83
N PHE A 294 17.48 -8.67 -9.82
CA PHE A 294 17.94 -8.94 -11.17
C PHE A 294 19.03 -7.96 -11.55
N THR A 295 20.03 -8.41 -12.29
CA THR A 295 21.11 -7.56 -12.80
C THR A 295 20.71 -6.98 -14.14
N SER A 296 20.87 -5.67 -14.32
CA SER A 296 20.74 -4.92 -15.57
C SER A 296 22.00 -4.10 -15.80
N GLN A 297 22.09 -3.42 -16.96
CA GLN A 297 23.16 -2.46 -17.24
C GLN A 297 23.18 -1.30 -16.21
N ALA A 298 22.02 -0.96 -15.64
CA ALA A 298 21.88 0.06 -14.58
C ALA A 298 22.18 -0.46 -13.16
N GLY A 299 22.65 -1.72 -13.01
CA GLY A 299 22.96 -2.38 -11.75
C GLY A 299 21.89 -3.36 -11.28
N GLU A 300 21.91 -3.71 -9.99
CA GLU A 300 20.97 -4.63 -9.38
C GLU A 300 19.63 -3.95 -9.11
N GLN A 301 18.53 -4.54 -9.61
CA GLN A 301 17.17 -4.01 -9.49
C GLN A 301 16.21 -5.04 -8.89
N ARG A 302 15.29 -4.59 -8.07
CA ARG A 302 14.17 -5.38 -7.57
C ARG A 302 13.03 -5.37 -8.57
N LEU A 303 12.43 -6.53 -8.84
CA LEU A 303 11.27 -6.62 -9.69
C LEU A 303 10.20 -7.54 -9.08
N GLU A 304 8.95 -7.09 -9.13
CA GLU A 304 7.76 -7.85 -8.75
C GLU A 304 6.73 -7.81 -9.88
N TYR A 305 5.76 -8.72 -9.86
CA TYR A 305 4.74 -8.82 -10.90
C TYR A 305 4.05 -7.49 -11.22
N GLU A 306 3.64 -6.76 -10.18
CA GLU A 306 2.92 -5.48 -10.39
C GLU A 306 3.80 -4.43 -11.09
N THR A 307 5.09 -4.41 -10.82
CA THR A 307 6.04 -3.52 -11.50
C THR A 307 6.26 -3.98 -12.95
N LEU A 308 6.43 -5.29 -13.13
CA LEU A 308 6.65 -5.92 -14.44
C LEU A 308 5.44 -5.70 -15.36
N PHE A 309 4.23 -5.87 -14.85
CA PHE A 309 3.00 -5.53 -15.56
C PHE A 309 2.94 -4.04 -15.92
N ALA A 310 3.11 -3.16 -14.92
CA ALA A 310 2.83 -1.73 -15.06
C ALA A 310 3.80 -1.03 -16.03
N LEU A 311 5.08 -1.39 -15.99
CA LEU A 311 6.14 -0.81 -16.83
C LEU A 311 6.43 -1.64 -18.08
N GLY A 312 5.95 -2.89 -18.13
CA GLY A 312 6.04 -3.79 -19.27
C GLY A 312 4.76 -3.79 -20.11
N SER A 313 3.92 -4.81 -19.96
CA SER A 313 2.74 -5.03 -20.82
C SER A 313 1.77 -3.85 -20.89
N LEU A 314 1.55 -3.14 -19.79
CA LEU A 314 0.65 -1.98 -19.75
C LEU A 314 1.13 -0.84 -20.66
N CYS A 315 2.46 -0.65 -20.75
CA CYS A 315 3.13 0.31 -21.65
C CYS A 315 3.52 -0.30 -23.00
N GLY A 316 3.30 -1.60 -23.22
CA GLY A 316 3.67 -2.33 -24.43
C GLY A 316 5.17 -2.60 -24.55
N ILE A 317 5.92 -2.60 -23.44
CA ILE A 317 7.38 -2.79 -23.43
C ILE A 317 7.70 -4.27 -23.24
N SER A 318 8.51 -4.82 -24.13
CA SER A 318 9.01 -6.21 -24.12
C SER A 318 10.52 -6.34 -23.92
N ASP A 319 11.23 -5.22 -23.74
CA ASP A 319 12.66 -5.23 -23.42
C ASP A 319 12.87 -5.36 -21.90
N PRO A 320 13.44 -6.47 -21.39
CA PRO A 320 13.68 -6.66 -19.98
C PRO A 320 14.66 -5.65 -19.38
N GLU A 321 15.68 -5.19 -20.12
CA GLU A 321 16.62 -4.17 -19.64
C GLU A 321 15.90 -2.85 -19.36
N CYS A 322 15.04 -2.41 -20.27
CA CYS A 322 14.23 -1.22 -20.09
C CYS A 322 13.29 -1.32 -18.87
N VAL A 323 12.62 -2.47 -18.69
CA VAL A 323 11.71 -2.67 -17.54
C VAL A 323 12.48 -2.67 -16.22
N LEU A 324 13.66 -3.28 -16.17
CA LEU A 324 14.53 -3.31 -14.98
C LEU A 324 15.03 -1.88 -14.64
N GLU A 325 15.46 -1.12 -15.64
CA GLU A 325 15.91 0.26 -15.46
C GLU A 325 14.76 1.16 -14.97
N ALA A 326 13.58 1.04 -15.59
CA ALA A 326 12.37 1.78 -15.19
C ALA A 326 11.96 1.47 -13.75
N ALA A 327 12.03 0.21 -13.33
CA ALA A 327 11.78 -0.21 -11.96
C ALA A 327 12.78 0.44 -10.98
N GLY A 328 14.07 0.41 -11.32
CA GLY A 328 15.12 1.04 -10.52
C GLY A 328 14.98 2.57 -10.43
N LEU A 329 14.55 3.23 -11.51
CA LEU A 329 14.24 4.66 -11.50
C LEU A 329 13.09 4.97 -10.54
N CYS A 330 11.99 4.21 -10.60
CA CYS A 330 10.86 4.38 -9.68
C CYS A 330 11.29 4.22 -8.22
N ASP A 331 12.12 3.22 -7.91
CA ASP A 331 12.64 3.00 -6.55
C ASP A 331 13.53 4.17 -6.09
N ARG A 332 14.42 4.69 -6.95
CA ARG A 332 15.29 5.83 -6.64
C ARG A 332 14.53 7.11 -6.38
N TYR A 333 13.53 7.43 -7.23
CA TYR A 333 12.66 8.60 -7.03
C TYR A 333 11.69 8.43 -5.87
N GLY A 334 11.34 7.19 -5.50
CA GLY A 334 10.31 6.87 -4.53
C GLY A 334 8.91 6.99 -5.12
N LEU A 335 8.64 6.31 -6.25
CA LEU A 335 7.38 6.29 -6.98
C LEU A 335 6.65 4.95 -6.87
N ASP A 336 5.33 4.96 -6.76
CA ASP A 336 4.47 3.77 -6.94
C ASP A 336 4.51 3.33 -8.40
N THR A 337 5.06 2.16 -8.68
CA THR A 337 5.24 1.65 -10.04
C THR A 337 3.92 1.43 -10.77
N ILE A 338 2.85 1.02 -10.06
CA ILE A 338 1.51 0.83 -10.65
C ILE A 338 0.94 2.17 -11.13
N SER A 339 0.96 3.18 -10.25
CA SER A 339 0.45 4.51 -10.60
C SER A 339 1.32 5.20 -11.66
N THR A 340 2.64 4.97 -11.62
CA THR A 340 3.57 5.46 -12.66
C THR A 340 3.23 4.86 -14.02
N GLY A 341 3.19 3.53 -14.13
CA GLY A 341 2.88 2.85 -15.38
C GLY A 341 1.47 3.14 -15.90
N GLY A 342 0.46 3.17 -14.99
CA GLY A 342 -0.92 3.50 -15.35
C GLY A 342 -1.07 4.93 -15.88
N THR A 343 -0.38 5.90 -15.27
CA THR A 343 -0.39 7.29 -15.73
C THR A 343 0.36 7.45 -17.06
N ILE A 344 1.50 6.77 -17.21
CA ILE A 344 2.27 6.78 -18.48
C ILE A 344 1.46 6.14 -19.61
N ALA A 345 0.85 4.98 -19.37
CA ALA A 345 0.03 4.30 -20.39
C ALA A 345 -1.19 5.14 -20.81
N TRP A 346 -1.83 5.84 -19.86
CA TRP A 346 -2.87 6.82 -20.15
C TRP A 346 -2.31 7.97 -21.02
N ALA A 347 -1.13 8.48 -20.70
CA ALA A 347 -0.50 9.57 -21.45
C ALA A 347 -0.09 9.14 -22.87
N MET A 348 0.41 7.90 -23.04
CA MET A 348 0.69 7.32 -24.36
C MET A 348 -0.56 7.32 -25.25
N GLU A 349 -1.66 6.79 -24.76
CA GLU A 349 -2.92 6.75 -25.51
C GLU A 349 -3.48 8.15 -25.80
N THR A 350 -3.33 9.06 -24.84
CA THR A 350 -3.79 10.45 -24.99
C THR A 350 -2.94 11.18 -26.03
N ALA A 351 -1.63 10.91 -26.11
CA ALA A 351 -0.74 11.41 -27.15
C ALA A 351 -1.06 10.83 -28.53
N ASP A 352 -1.32 9.53 -28.63
CA ASP A 352 -1.73 8.86 -29.88
C ASP A 352 -3.04 9.45 -30.45
N LYS A 353 -3.93 9.95 -29.57
CA LYS A 353 -5.17 10.65 -29.95
C LYS A 353 -4.96 12.16 -30.22
N GLY A 354 -3.73 12.66 -30.14
CA GLY A 354 -3.40 14.06 -30.42
C GLY A 354 -3.83 15.06 -29.34
N LEU A 355 -4.20 14.59 -28.14
CA LEU A 355 -4.69 15.44 -27.04
C LEU A 355 -3.61 15.90 -26.06
N LEU A 356 -2.39 15.33 -26.14
CA LEU A 356 -1.28 15.64 -25.23
C LEU A 356 0.05 15.76 -26.00
N PRO A 357 0.28 16.88 -26.74
CA PRO A 357 1.49 17.07 -27.53
C PRO A 357 2.79 16.99 -26.71
N GLU A 358 2.77 17.43 -25.46
CA GLU A 358 3.93 17.42 -24.56
C GLU A 358 4.37 15.98 -24.22
N ALA A 359 3.45 15.04 -24.12
CA ALA A 359 3.78 13.63 -23.96
C ALA A 359 4.39 13.03 -25.23
N HIS A 360 3.90 13.44 -26.39
CA HIS A 360 4.49 13.08 -27.68
C HIS A 360 5.94 13.58 -27.81
N ALA A 361 6.21 14.79 -27.30
CA ALA A 361 7.57 15.36 -27.26
C ALA A 361 8.53 14.58 -26.36
N LEU A 362 8.01 13.89 -25.33
CA LEU A 362 8.79 12.95 -24.50
C LEU A 362 9.02 11.59 -25.19
N GLY A 363 8.49 11.35 -26.38
CA GLY A 363 8.55 10.05 -27.06
C GLY A 363 7.60 9.01 -26.47
N LEU A 364 6.54 9.42 -25.75
CA LEU A 364 5.56 8.50 -25.16
C LEU A 364 4.71 7.86 -26.26
N ARG A 365 5.04 6.61 -26.61
CA ARG A 365 4.31 5.72 -27.51
C ARG A 365 4.39 4.31 -26.97
N PHE A 366 3.33 3.53 -27.18
CA PHE A 366 3.33 2.12 -26.78
C PHE A 366 4.47 1.35 -27.46
N GLY A 367 5.29 0.67 -26.66
CA GLY A 367 6.45 -0.08 -27.11
C GLY A 367 7.77 0.71 -27.09
N GLU A 368 7.75 2.01 -26.85
CA GLU A 368 8.95 2.87 -26.86
C GLU A 368 9.52 3.06 -25.44
N GLY A 369 10.50 2.24 -25.07
CA GLY A 369 11.09 2.24 -23.73
C GLY A 369 11.75 3.56 -23.32
N ALA A 370 12.45 4.23 -24.26
CA ALA A 370 13.10 5.50 -23.98
C ALA A 370 12.12 6.57 -23.50
N GLY A 371 10.90 6.61 -24.07
CA GLY A 371 9.84 7.51 -23.62
C GLY A 371 9.37 7.21 -22.20
N VAL A 372 9.28 5.93 -21.82
CA VAL A 372 8.93 5.51 -20.44
C VAL A 372 9.97 6.01 -19.45
N LEU A 373 11.27 5.81 -19.73
CA LEU A 373 12.36 6.27 -18.85
C LEU A 373 12.36 7.80 -18.72
N ALA A 374 12.21 8.52 -19.84
CA ALA A 374 12.11 9.98 -19.84
C ALA A 374 10.91 10.49 -19.01
N ALA A 375 9.75 9.82 -19.13
CA ALA A 375 8.57 10.18 -18.34
C ALA A 375 8.76 9.94 -16.85
N ILE A 376 9.40 8.84 -16.44
CA ILE A 376 9.69 8.58 -15.03
C ILE A 376 10.58 9.66 -14.44
N HIS A 377 11.63 10.10 -15.18
CA HIS A 377 12.47 11.22 -14.78
C HIS A 377 11.66 12.52 -14.63
N ALA A 378 10.88 12.87 -15.64
CA ALA A 378 10.05 14.06 -15.63
C ALA A 378 9.02 14.07 -14.48
N ILE A 379 8.35 12.94 -14.22
CA ILE A 379 7.42 12.77 -13.11
C ILE A 379 8.14 12.91 -11.76
N GLY A 380 9.27 12.20 -11.58
CA GLY A 380 10.02 12.20 -10.34
C GLY A 380 10.56 13.59 -9.97
N ALA A 381 11.04 14.34 -10.96
CA ALA A 381 11.49 15.72 -10.81
C ALA A 381 10.33 16.74 -10.81
N ARG A 382 9.13 16.34 -11.27
CA ARG A 382 7.94 17.17 -11.46
C ARG A 382 8.20 18.33 -12.44
N GLU A 383 8.85 18.03 -13.59
CA GLU A 383 9.27 19.01 -14.59
C GLU A 383 8.55 18.77 -15.93
N GLY A 384 8.33 19.85 -16.69
CA GLY A 384 7.68 19.80 -17.99
C GLY A 384 6.33 19.06 -17.94
N ALA A 385 6.10 18.13 -18.89
CA ALA A 385 4.92 17.26 -18.89
C ALA A 385 4.80 16.40 -17.61
N GLY A 386 5.93 16.11 -16.95
CA GLY A 386 5.95 15.39 -15.70
C GLY A 386 5.23 16.11 -14.57
N ALA A 387 5.10 17.42 -14.59
CA ALA A 387 4.32 18.18 -13.60
C ALA A 387 2.83 17.84 -13.66
N LEU A 388 2.28 17.64 -14.86
CA LEU A 388 0.90 17.17 -15.06
C LEU A 388 0.76 15.68 -14.66
N LEU A 389 1.68 14.84 -15.13
CA LEU A 389 1.64 13.39 -14.88
C LEU A 389 1.84 13.06 -13.39
N ALA A 390 2.56 13.90 -12.62
CA ALA A 390 2.74 13.77 -11.18
C ALA A 390 1.42 13.87 -10.36
N GLU A 391 0.35 14.36 -10.99
CA GLU A 391 -0.99 14.45 -10.40
C GLU A 391 -1.76 13.11 -10.44
N GLY A 392 -1.28 12.10 -11.20
CA GLY A 392 -1.96 10.82 -11.46
C GLY A 392 -2.97 10.92 -12.61
N SER A 393 -3.37 9.77 -13.16
CA SER A 393 -4.19 9.68 -14.38
C SER A 393 -5.54 10.40 -14.26
N ARG A 394 -6.22 10.32 -13.11
CA ARG A 394 -7.50 11.00 -12.86
C ARG A 394 -7.40 12.51 -13.03
N ARG A 395 -6.46 13.14 -12.31
CA ARG A 395 -6.33 14.61 -12.32
C ARG A 395 -5.72 15.10 -13.62
N ALA A 396 -4.79 14.34 -14.18
CA ALA A 396 -4.19 14.65 -15.47
C ALA A 396 -5.26 14.63 -16.58
N SER A 397 -6.14 13.61 -16.60
CA SER A 397 -7.22 13.53 -17.61
C SER A 397 -8.24 14.66 -17.47
N MET A 398 -8.59 15.04 -16.25
CA MET A 398 -9.47 16.19 -16.01
C MET A 398 -8.84 17.52 -16.51
N ALA A 399 -7.52 17.67 -16.36
CA ALA A 399 -6.80 18.87 -16.81
C ALA A 399 -6.66 18.93 -18.33
N VAL A 400 -6.43 17.79 -18.99
CA VAL A 400 -6.33 17.69 -20.46
C VAL A 400 -7.71 17.83 -21.11
N GLY A 401 -8.75 17.27 -20.51
CA GLY A 401 -10.10 17.25 -21.10
C GLY A 401 -10.19 16.37 -22.36
N GLY A 402 -11.01 16.78 -23.32
CA GLY A 402 -11.17 16.07 -24.60
C GLY A 402 -11.73 14.66 -24.48
N GLY A 403 -12.38 14.32 -23.34
CA GLY A 403 -12.89 12.97 -23.06
C GLY A 403 -11.80 11.98 -22.63
N SER A 404 -10.60 12.43 -22.29
CA SER A 404 -9.45 11.58 -21.94
C SER A 404 -9.63 10.82 -20.63
N ASP A 405 -10.62 11.18 -19.82
CA ASP A 405 -11.06 10.47 -18.63
C ASP A 405 -11.66 9.09 -18.94
N ALA A 406 -12.24 8.89 -20.14
CA ALA A 406 -12.81 7.61 -20.56
C ALA A 406 -11.78 6.46 -20.59
N TRP A 407 -10.50 6.76 -20.78
CA TRP A 407 -9.40 5.79 -20.75
C TRP A 407 -8.39 6.03 -19.62
N ALA A 408 -8.75 6.81 -18.60
CA ALA A 408 -7.99 6.90 -17.37
C ALA A 408 -8.34 5.73 -16.44
N MET A 409 -7.48 4.71 -16.42
CA MET A 409 -7.76 3.42 -15.76
C MET A 409 -7.50 3.49 -14.25
N HIS A 410 -8.49 3.97 -13.49
CA HIS A 410 -8.43 4.11 -12.03
C HIS A 410 -9.77 3.86 -11.34
N VAL A 411 -9.74 3.58 -10.04
CA VAL A 411 -10.93 3.69 -9.15
C VAL A 411 -10.62 4.69 -8.05
N LYS A 412 -11.49 5.66 -7.86
CA LYS A 412 -11.30 6.76 -6.88
C LYS A 412 -10.01 7.58 -7.09
N GLY A 413 -9.34 7.44 -8.23
CA GLY A 413 -8.06 8.09 -8.55
C GLY A 413 -6.83 7.22 -8.30
N LEU A 414 -6.98 5.99 -7.80
CA LEU A 414 -5.90 5.03 -7.67
C LEU A 414 -5.88 4.13 -8.92
N GLU A 415 -4.79 4.11 -9.66
CA GLU A 415 -4.64 3.37 -10.91
C GLU A 415 -4.81 1.86 -10.69
N LEU A 416 -5.35 1.17 -11.71
CA LEU A 416 -5.68 -0.27 -11.66
C LEU A 416 -4.41 -1.15 -11.59
N PRO A 417 -4.42 -2.21 -10.77
CA PRO A 417 -3.35 -3.21 -10.72
C PRO A 417 -3.42 -4.18 -11.89
N GLY A 418 -2.45 -5.09 -11.98
CA GLY A 418 -2.23 -6.03 -13.08
C GLY A 418 -3.26 -7.15 -13.24
N TYR A 419 -4.55 -6.83 -13.17
CA TYR A 419 -5.68 -7.77 -13.31
C TYR A 419 -6.78 -7.14 -14.14
N ASP A 420 -7.10 -7.71 -15.32
CA ASP A 420 -8.18 -7.16 -16.14
C ASP A 420 -9.55 -7.51 -15.55
N PRO A 421 -10.35 -6.51 -15.13
CA PRO A 421 -11.63 -6.74 -14.48
C PRO A 421 -12.68 -7.38 -15.38
N ARG A 422 -12.55 -7.27 -16.71
CA ARG A 422 -13.49 -7.90 -17.66
C ARG A 422 -13.43 -9.42 -17.58
N SER A 423 -12.24 -9.96 -17.32
CA SER A 423 -12.02 -11.41 -17.21
C SER A 423 -12.02 -11.97 -15.79
N LEU A 424 -12.19 -11.12 -14.77
CA LEU A 424 -12.18 -11.46 -13.34
C LEU A 424 -13.29 -10.67 -12.62
N LYS A 425 -14.51 -11.18 -12.65
CA LYS A 425 -15.71 -10.43 -12.20
C LYS A 425 -15.76 -10.19 -10.70
N THR A 426 -15.31 -11.16 -9.89
CA THR A 426 -15.21 -10.96 -8.43
C THR A 426 -14.17 -9.91 -8.10
N MET A 427 -13.05 -9.92 -8.83
CA MET A 427 -12.02 -8.89 -8.70
C MET A 427 -12.52 -7.51 -9.16
N ALA A 428 -13.32 -7.46 -10.24
CA ALA A 428 -13.93 -6.21 -10.72
C ALA A 428 -14.72 -5.52 -9.61
N LEU A 429 -15.60 -6.27 -8.92
CA LEU A 429 -16.34 -5.76 -7.77
C LEU A 429 -15.39 -5.32 -6.65
N GLY A 430 -14.41 -6.16 -6.28
CA GLY A 430 -13.46 -5.83 -5.22
C GLY A 430 -12.63 -4.58 -5.50
N LEU A 431 -12.34 -4.25 -6.78
CA LEU A 431 -11.69 -2.99 -7.17
C LEU A 431 -12.63 -1.80 -7.05
N ALA A 432 -13.89 -1.95 -7.51
CA ALA A 432 -14.88 -0.88 -7.51
C ALA A 432 -15.22 -0.41 -6.08
N VAL A 433 -15.49 -1.34 -5.16
CA VAL A 433 -15.97 -1.02 -3.79
C VAL A 433 -14.85 -0.75 -2.79
N SER A 434 -13.60 -1.09 -3.10
CA SER A 434 -12.49 -0.93 -2.15
C SER A 434 -12.36 0.50 -1.61
N PRO A 435 -12.31 0.70 -0.29
CA PRO A 435 -12.23 2.03 0.32
C PRO A 435 -11.00 2.84 -0.10
N ARG A 436 -9.90 2.16 -0.41
CA ARG A 436 -8.63 2.78 -0.80
C ARG A 436 -8.57 3.15 -2.30
N GLY A 437 -9.53 2.69 -3.11
CA GLY A 437 -9.47 2.72 -4.57
C GLY A 437 -8.97 1.39 -5.15
N ALA A 438 -8.58 1.36 -6.43
CA ALA A 438 -8.21 0.14 -7.12
C ALA A 438 -7.05 -0.61 -6.46
N CYS A 439 -7.36 -1.58 -5.61
CA CYS A 439 -6.34 -2.33 -4.86
C CYS A 439 -6.63 -3.81 -4.77
N HIS A 440 -5.80 -4.63 -5.42
CA HIS A 440 -5.90 -6.08 -5.39
C HIS A 440 -5.57 -6.69 -4.01
N ASN A 441 -4.85 -5.98 -3.15
CA ASN A 441 -4.40 -6.52 -1.87
C ASN A 441 -5.43 -6.35 -0.74
N ARG A 442 -6.34 -5.38 -0.84
CA ARG A 442 -7.30 -5.09 0.23
C ARG A 442 -8.54 -5.97 0.20
N SER A 443 -8.85 -6.58 -0.95
CA SER A 443 -9.89 -7.60 -1.03
C SER A 443 -9.32 -8.99 -1.28
N GLY A 444 -8.31 -9.13 -2.15
CA GLY A 444 -7.82 -10.43 -2.60
C GLY A 444 -8.87 -11.21 -3.42
N ALA A 445 -9.90 -10.54 -3.92
CA ALA A 445 -11.07 -11.14 -4.56
C ALA A 445 -10.73 -11.98 -5.81
N TYR A 446 -9.60 -11.70 -6.48
CA TYR A 446 -9.10 -12.52 -7.58
C TYR A 446 -8.86 -14.00 -7.19
N GLU A 447 -8.69 -14.30 -5.91
CA GLU A 447 -8.52 -15.69 -5.48
C GLU A 447 -9.78 -16.52 -5.70
N ALA A 448 -10.96 -15.92 -5.55
CA ALA A 448 -12.22 -16.58 -5.88
C ALA A 448 -12.31 -16.87 -7.38
N ASP A 449 -11.95 -15.89 -8.23
CA ASP A 449 -11.96 -16.02 -9.68
C ASP A 449 -10.99 -17.12 -10.18
N PHE A 450 -9.85 -17.31 -9.51
CA PHE A 450 -8.86 -18.34 -9.87
C PHE A 450 -9.06 -19.69 -9.18
N SER A 451 -9.95 -19.78 -8.20
CA SER A 451 -10.18 -21.02 -7.44
C SER A 451 -11.01 -22.07 -8.20
N GLY A 452 -11.73 -21.66 -9.25
CA GLY A 452 -12.72 -22.49 -9.93
C GLY A 452 -14.04 -22.67 -9.15
N ALA A 453 -14.16 -22.04 -7.96
CA ALA A 453 -15.41 -22.06 -7.19
C ALA A 453 -16.50 -21.16 -7.79
N VAL A 454 -16.10 -20.24 -8.67
CA VAL A 454 -16.98 -19.30 -9.35
C VAL A 454 -16.63 -19.22 -10.83
N ASP A 455 -17.62 -18.95 -11.69
CA ASP A 455 -17.36 -18.61 -13.09
C ASP A 455 -16.78 -17.18 -13.16
N ARG A 456 -15.51 -17.03 -13.45
CA ARG A 456 -14.81 -15.74 -13.50
C ARG A 456 -15.29 -14.80 -14.61
N PHE A 457 -16.02 -15.32 -15.60
CA PHE A 457 -16.53 -14.57 -16.74
C PHE A 457 -17.98 -14.09 -16.54
N HIS A 458 -18.63 -14.49 -15.45
CA HIS A 458 -19.97 -14.07 -15.12
C HIS A 458 -20.04 -13.42 -13.74
N GLY A 459 -20.64 -12.24 -13.65
CA GLY A 459 -20.85 -11.50 -12.41
C GLY A 459 -22.33 -11.46 -12.03
N ASP A 460 -22.62 -11.64 -10.75
CA ASP A 460 -23.97 -11.56 -10.19
C ASP A 460 -23.93 -10.99 -8.76
N ALA A 461 -25.10 -10.73 -8.18
CA ALA A 461 -25.23 -10.19 -6.84
C ALA A 461 -24.56 -11.06 -5.74
N ALA A 462 -24.40 -12.37 -5.96
CA ALA A 462 -23.78 -13.27 -4.98
C ALA A 462 -22.29 -12.96 -4.78
N ARG A 463 -21.63 -12.34 -5.77
CA ARG A 463 -20.23 -11.86 -5.63
C ARG A 463 -20.06 -10.90 -4.48
N GLY A 464 -21.12 -10.17 -4.11
CA GLY A 464 -21.10 -9.24 -2.99
C GLY A 464 -20.64 -9.88 -1.67
N GLY A 465 -21.22 -11.03 -1.33
CA GLY A 465 -20.82 -11.76 -0.12
C GLY A 465 -19.39 -12.29 -0.16
N VAL A 466 -18.93 -12.74 -1.34
CA VAL A 466 -17.57 -13.22 -1.55
C VAL A 466 -16.54 -12.10 -1.34
N VAL A 467 -16.80 -10.92 -1.91
CA VAL A 467 -15.91 -9.76 -1.76
C VAL A 467 -15.91 -9.27 -0.31
N ALA A 468 -17.08 -9.17 0.33
CA ALA A 468 -17.19 -8.75 1.72
C ALA A 468 -16.35 -9.66 2.66
N ALA A 469 -16.52 -10.97 2.54
CA ALA A 469 -15.75 -11.93 3.34
C ALA A 469 -14.23 -11.84 3.08
N SER A 470 -13.84 -11.62 1.83
CA SER A 470 -12.43 -11.47 1.44
C SER A 470 -11.79 -10.19 1.97
N GLU A 471 -12.55 -9.09 2.02
CA GLU A 471 -12.08 -7.82 2.60
C GLU A 471 -11.95 -7.90 4.12
N ASP A 472 -12.87 -8.57 4.82
CA ASP A 472 -12.78 -8.78 6.27
C ASP A 472 -11.57 -9.64 6.62
N TYR A 473 -11.34 -10.70 5.83
CA TYR A 473 -10.13 -11.50 5.94
C TYR A 473 -8.85 -10.65 5.75
N ALA A 474 -8.81 -9.83 4.71
CA ALA A 474 -7.67 -8.95 4.45
C ALA A 474 -7.49 -7.89 5.54
N ALA A 475 -8.57 -7.37 6.12
CA ALA A 475 -8.54 -6.40 7.21
C ALA A 475 -7.90 -7.00 8.47
N VAL A 476 -8.25 -8.24 8.84
CA VAL A 476 -7.61 -8.94 9.96
C VAL A 476 -6.14 -9.23 9.67
N LEU A 477 -5.83 -9.80 8.51
CA LEU A 477 -4.47 -10.13 8.11
C LEU A 477 -3.54 -8.91 8.17
N ASP A 478 -3.99 -7.78 7.62
CA ASP A 478 -3.22 -6.53 7.55
C ASP A 478 -3.19 -5.78 8.89
N SER A 479 -4.14 -6.03 9.79
CA SER A 479 -4.13 -5.47 11.15
C SER A 479 -3.22 -6.26 12.09
N LEU A 480 -3.16 -7.57 11.94
CA LEU A 480 -2.17 -8.42 12.61
C LEU A 480 -0.79 -8.35 11.95
N ILE A 481 -0.69 -7.71 10.78
CA ILE A 481 0.54 -7.52 10.00
C ILE A 481 1.18 -8.86 9.57
N VAL A 482 0.37 -9.85 9.25
CA VAL A 482 0.81 -11.10 8.66
C VAL A 482 0.99 -10.93 7.15
N CYS A 483 2.09 -11.45 6.61
CA CYS A 483 2.32 -11.38 5.17
C CYS A 483 1.28 -12.20 4.39
N LYS A 484 0.74 -11.61 3.33
CA LYS A 484 -0.26 -12.26 2.47
C LYS A 484 0.21 -13.62 1.89
N PHE A 485 1.51 -13.80 1.69
CA PHE A 485 2.05 -15.07 1.20
C PHE A 485 2.03 -16.19 2.24
N LEU A 486 1.84 -15.88 3.54
CA LEU A 486 1.66 -16.88 4.58
C LEU A 486 0.22 -17.41 4.68
N ARG A 487 -0.78 -16.73 4.07
CA ARG A 487 -2.20 -17.01 4.25
C ARG A 487 -2.62 -18.48 4.02
N LYS A 488 -2.02 -19.12 3.02
CA LYS A 488 -2.30 -20.53 2.71
C LYS A 488 -1.55 -21.52 3.61
N CYS A 489 -0.76 -21.03 4.56
CA CYS A 489 -0.09 -21.85 5.58
C CYS A 489 -0.97 -22.06 6.82
N PHE A 490 -2.04 -21.29 6.98
CA PHE A 490 -3.09 -21.51 7.97
C PHE A 490 -4.06 -22.59 7.46
N VAL A 491 -4.63 -23.39 8.36
CA VAL A 491 -5.66 -24.39 8.03
C VAL A 491 -7.03 -23.73 8.05
N ASP A 492 -7.37 -23.11 9.18
CA ASP A 492 -8.46 -22.15 9.30
C ASP A 492 -7.85 -20.85 9.80
N PHE A 493 -7.79 -19.85 8.92
CA PHE A 493 -7.12 -18.59 9.23
C PHE A 493 -7.66 -17.91 10.48
N TYR A 494 -8.99 -17.85 10.64
CA TYR A 494 -9.56 -17.14 11.79
C TYR A 494 -9.36 -17.89 13.10
N ALA A 495 -9.49 -19.21 13.10
CA ALA A 495 -9.21 -20.04 14.27
C ALA A 495 -7.71 -20.00 14.62
N ASP A 496 -6.84 -20.22 13.64
CA ASP A 496 -5.39 -20.20 13.82
C ASP A 496 -4.89 -18.82 14.26
N ALA A 497 -5.41 -17.73 13.68
CA ALA A 497 -5.05 -16.36 14.04
C ALA A 497 -5.53 -15.98 15.45
N ALA A 498 -6.74 -16.43 15.85
CA ALA A 498 -7.25 -16.24 17.21
C ALA A 498 -6.37 -16.97 18.22
N GLU A 499 -5.97 -18.21 17.93
CA GLU A 499 -5.07 -19.00 18.77
C GLU A 499 -3.71 -18.30 18.92
N VAL A 500 -3.11 -17.81 17.82
CA VAL A 500 -1.85 -17.06 17.86
C VAL A 500 -2.00 -15.79 18.69
N LEU A 501 -3.08 -15.03 18.48
CA LEU A 501 -3.33 -13.78 19.20
C LEU A 501 -3.51 -14.04 20.71
N SER A 502 -4.27 -15.09 21.07
CA SER A 502 -4.43 -15.51 22.49
C SER A 502 -3.09 -15.85 23.14
N ARG A 503 -2.23 -16.59 22.44
CA ARG A 503 -0.89 -16.94 22.97
C ARG A 503 0.03 -15.74 23.13
N VAL A 504 -0.10 -14.76 22.26
CA VAL A 504 0.71 -13.54 22.35
C VAL A 504 0.20 -12.61 23.43
N THR A 505 -1.13 -12.37 23.51
CA THR A 505 -1.71 -11.33 24.36
C THR A 505 -2.18 -11.84 25.72
N GLY A 506 -2.48 -13.12 25.83
CA GLY A 506 -3.19 -13.71 26.99
C GLY A 506 -4.70 -13.46 26.95
N TRP A 507 -5.23 -12.86 25.89
CA TRP A 507 -6.66 -12.67 25.71
C TRP A 507 -7.35 -13.99 25.35
N ASP A 508 -8.59 -14.15 25.76
CA ASP A 508 -9.47 -15.18 25.23
C ASP A 508 -10.06 -14.67 23.91
N CYS A 509 -9.46 -15.10 22.79
CA CYS A 509 -9.83 -14.68 21.44
C CYS A 509 -10.50 -15.83 20.68
N THR A 510 -11.53 -15.51 19.90
CA THR A 510 -12.21 -16.47 19.02
C THR A 510 -12.13 -16.08 17.56
N GLY A 511 -12.24 -17.05 16.65
CA GLY A 511 -12.31 -16.77 15.22
C GLY A 511 -13.52 -15.91 14.84
N ALA A 512 -14.63 -16.02 15.56
CA ALA A 512 -15.82 -15.18 15.37
C ALA A 512 -15.53 -13.71 15.74
N GLU A 513 -14.82 -13.48 16.84
CA GLU A 513 -14.39 -12.14 17.24
C GLU A 513 -13.47 -11.49 16.17
N LEU A 514 -12.54 -12.25 15.61
CA LEU A 514 -11.67 -11.75 14.55
C LEU A 514 -12.46 -11.43 13.27
N ARG A 515 -13.47 -12.21 12.90
CA ARG A 515 -14.36 -11.89 11.76
C ARG A 515 -15.07 -10.56 11.99
N SER A 516 -15.66 -10.37 13.18
CA SER A 516 -16.31 -9.12 13.57
C SER A 516 -15.34 -7.94 13.59
N ALA A 517 -14.09 -8.17 14.02
CA ALA A 517 -13.05 -7.14 13.96
C ALA A 517 -12.69 -6.76 12.50
N GLY A 518 -12.61 -7.74 11.59
CA GLY A 518 -12.40 -7.48 10.15
C GLY A 518 -13.47 -6.61 9.56
N GLU A 519 -14.74 -6.96 9.78
CA GLU A 519 -15.90 -6.18 9.34
C GLU A 519 -15.91 -4.78 9.95
N ARG A 520 -15.63 -4.65 11.25
CA ARG A 520 -15.51 -3.36 11.95
C ARG A 520 -14.46 -2.47 11.32
N ILE A 521 -13.26 -2.98 11.08
CA ILE A 521 -12.14 -2.24 10.50
C ILE A 521 -12.48 -1.79 9.08
N HIS A 522 -13.09 -2.66 8.28
CA HIS A 522 -13.52 -2.31 6.92
C HIS A 522 -14.61 -1.22 6.95
N THR A 523 -15.58 -1.34 7.84
CA THR A 523 -16.65 -0.34 8.02
C THR A 523 -16.10 1.00 8.50
N LEU A 524 -15.11 1.02 9.39
CA LEU A 524 -14.41 2.25 9.80
C LEU A 524 -13.77 2.96 8.59
N LYS A 525 -13.14 2.24 7.67
CA LYS A 525 -12.59 2.83 6.44
C LYS A 525 -13.68 3.45 5.56
N LYS A 526 -14.81 2.76 5.43
CA LYS A 526 -15.96 3.28 4.67
C LYS A 526 -16.53 4.54 5.30
N LEU A 527 -16.68 4.58 6.63
CA LEU A 527 -17.15 5.76 7.37
C LEU A 527 -16.17 6.94 7.23
N PHE A 528 -14.86 6.70 7.24
CA PHE A 528 -13.88 7.75 6.93
C PHE A 528 -14.14 8.34 5.55
N ASN A 529 -14.30 7.50 4.54
CA ASN A 529 -14.55 7.96 3.17
C ASN A 529 -15.88 8.72 3.03
N ILE A 530 -16.95 8.26 3.71
CA ILE A 530 -18.23 8.98 3.74
C ILE A 530 -18.03 10.36 4.37
N ARG A 531 -17.30 10.48 5.47
CA ARG A 531 -16.91 11.74 6.10
C ARG A 531 -16.13 12.65 5.12
N GLU A 532 -15.30 12.05 4.28
CA GLU A 532 -14.53 12.74 3.24
C GLU A 532 -15.27 12.86 1.90
N ARG A 533 -16.63 12.84 1.94
CA ARG A 533 -17.56 13.09 0.82
C ARG A 533 -17.58 11.99 -0.26
N TRP A 534 -17.33 10.73 0.11
CA TRP A 534 -17.60 9.62 -0.76
C TRP A 534 -19.05 9.61 -1.23
N GLN A 535 -19.28 9.29 -2.51
CA GLN A 535 -20.57 9.12 -3.13
C GLN A 535 -20.71 7.73 -3.77
N PRO A 536 -21.94 7.21 -3.99
CA PRO A 536 -22.16 5.90 -4.61
C PRO A 536 -21.46 5.73 -5.96
N GLU A 537 -21.31 6.81 -6.72
CA GLU A 537 -20.64 6.85 -8.02
C GLU A 537 -19.12 6.60 -7.91
N ASP A 538 -18.54 6.75 -6.74
CA ASP A 538 -17.13 6.41 -6.49
C ASP A 538 -16.90 4.89 -6.46
N ASP A 539 -17.92 4.07 -6.19
CA ASP A 539 -17.84 2.61 -6.22
C ASP A 539 -18.13 2.09 -7.65
N TRP A 540 -17.35 2.56 -8.62
CA TRP A 540 -17.53 2.30 -10.05
C TRP A 540 -16.18 2.03 -10.74
N LEU A 541 -16.26 1.44 -11.96
CA LEU A 541 -15.10 1.16 -12.80
C LEU A 541 -15.05 2.11 -14.03
N PRO A 542 -13.85 2.33 -14.62
CA PRO A 542 -13.69 3.12 -15.82
C PRO A 542 -14.57 2.64 -16.99
N GLU A 543 -15.01 3.59 -17.81
CA GLU A 543 -15.98 3.34 -18.89
C GLU A 543 -15.50 2.30 -19.91
N ARG A 544 -14.20 2.31 -20.26
CA ARG A 544 -13.60 1.29 -21.14
C ARG A 544 -13.92 -0.13 -20.67
N LEU A 545 -13.78 -0.41 -19.40
CA LEU A 545 -13.97 -1.75 -18.83
C LEU A 545 -15.44 -2.21 -18.86
N LEU A 546 -16.37 -1.26 -18.99
CA LEU A 546 -17.82 -1.49 -19.02
C LEU A 546 -18.42 -1.51 -20.43
N ARG A 547 -17.64 -1.10 -21.45
CA ARG A 547 -18.12 -1.01 -22.84
C ARG A 547 -17.35 -1.91 -23.78
N ASP A 548 -16.03 -2.01 -23.62
CA ASP A 548 -15.19 -2.68 -24.58
C ASP A 548 -15.07 -4.17 -24.23
N THR A 549 -15.32 -5.02 -25.23
CA THR A 549 -15.01 -6.46 -25.12
C THR A 549 -13.53 -6.72 -25.25
N LEU A 550 -13.03 -7.78 -24.63
CA LEU A 550 -11.66 -8.22 -24.81
C LEU A 550 -11.45 -8.76 -26.24
N PRO A 551 -10.43 -8.26 -26.97
CA PRO A 551 -10.25 -8.59 -28.39
C PRO A 551 -9.53 -9.92 -28.63
N THR A 552 -8.75 -10.43 -27.65
CA THR A 552 -7.79 -11.53 -27.85
C THR A 552 -7.81 -12.54 -26.70
N GLY A 553 -7.13 -13.67 -26.90
CA GLY A 553 -6.89 -14.71 -25.89
C GLY A 553 -8.13 -15.52 -25.51
N VAL A 554 -8.03 -16.26 -24.41
CA VAL A 554 -9.11 -17.13 -23.90
C VAL A 554 -10.32 -16.35 -23.38
N ALA A 555 -10.16 -15.06 -23.12
CA ALA A 555 -11.20 -14.15 -22.70
C ALA A 555 -11.77 -13.32 -23.88
N LYS A 556 -11.45 -13.67 -25.14
CA LYS A 556 -11.98 -12.96 -26.31
C LYS A 556 -13.51 -12.89 -26.30
N GLY A 557 -14.04 -11.68 -26.52
CA GLY A 557 -15.47 -11.41 -26.51
C GLY A 557 -16.08 -11.22 -25.13
N VAL A 558 -15.33 -11.45 -24.05
CA VAL A 558 -15.79 -11.18 -22.68
C VAL A 558 -15.88 -9.67 -22.45
N ALA A 559 -16.97 -9.25 -21.83
CA ALA A 559 -17.23 -7.88 -21.40
C ALA A 559 -17.70 -7.87 -19.94
N LEU A 560 -17.62 -6.72 -19.32
CA LEU A 560 -18.32 -6.40 -18.06
C LEU A 560 -19.34 -5.30 -18.39
N THR A 561 -20.64 -5.57 -18.17
CA THR A 561 -21.64 -4.54 -18.45
C THR A 561 -21.89 -3.63 -17.23
N PRO A 562 -22.38 -2.39 -17.45
CA PRO A 562 -22.80 -1.52 -16.35
C PRO A 562 -23.88 -2.15 -15.47
N GLU A 563 -24.81 -2.93 -16.06
CA GLU A 563 -25.88 -3.63 -15.35
C GLU A 563 -25.31 -4.72 -14.44
N GLU A 564 -24.40 -5.53 -14.97
CA GLU A 564 -23.71 -6.59 -14.23
C GLU A 564 -22.93 -6.01 -13.03
N LEU A 565 -22.17 -4.95 -13.25
CA LEU A 565 -21.44 -4.28 -12.16
C LEU A 565 -22.40 -3.71 -11.11
N ARG A 566 -23.48 -3.07 -11.54
CA ARG A 566 -24.48 -2.48 -10.63
C ARG A 566 -25.15 -3.56 -9.77
N ASP A 567 -25.46 -4.72 -10.34
CA ASP A 567 -26.05 -5.84 -9.60
C ASP A 567 -25.07 -6.40 -8.57
N MET A 568 -23.80 -6.56 -8.93
CA MET A 568 -22.73 -6.96 -8.01
C MET A 568 -22.54 -5.95 -6.86
N VAL A 569 -22.53 -4.63 -7.15
CA VAL A 569 -22.38 -3.58 -6.14
C VAL A 569 -23.58 -3.57 -5.17
N ARG A 570 -24.82 -3.71 -5.68
CA ARG A 570 -26.01 -3.86 -4.83
C ARG A 570 -25.94 -5.12 -3.96
N GLY A 571 -25.45 -6.23 -4.52
CA GLY A 571 -25.21 -7.46 -3.78
C GLY A 571 -24.21 -7.27 -2.65
N TYR A 572 -23.16 -6.49 -2.90
CA TYR A 572 -22.16 -6.14 -1.89
C TYR A 572 -22.73 -5.27 -0.76
N TYR A 573 -23.51 -4.23 -1.07
CA TYR A 573 -24.12 -3.39 -0.05
C TYR A 573 -25.08 -4.20 0.82
N ARG A 574 -25.87 -5.11 0.24
CA ARG A 574 -26.73 -6.05 1.00
C ARG A 574 -25.93 -6.97 1.90
N ALA A 575 -24.81 -7.53 1.40
CA ALA A 575 -23.94 -8.40 2.20
C ALA A 575 -23.27 -7.67 3.37
N ARG A 576 -23.02 -6.35 3.22
CA ARG A 576 -22.50 -5.47 4.27
C ARG A 576 -23.58 -4.94 5.22
N GLU A 577 -24.87 -5.21 4.94
CA GLU A 577 -25.98 -4.58 5.66
C GLU A 577 -25.93 -3.04 5.62
N TRP A 578 -25.46 -2.51 4.48
CA TRP A 578 -25.50 -1.08 4.18
C TRP A 578 -26.80 -0.76 3.42
N ASP A 579 -27.16 0.52 3.34
CA ASP A 579 -28.33 0.93 2.57
C ASP A 579 -28.12 0.72 1.05
N GLU A 580 -29.18 0.89 0.28
CA GLU A 580 -29.15 0.69 -1.19
C GLU A 580 -28.17 1.62 -1.92
N ARG A 581 -27.76 2.72 -1.28
CA ARG A 581 -26.79 3.69 -1.78
C ARG A 581 -25.38 3.44 -1.24
N GLY A 582 -25.19 2.43 -0.38
CA GLY A 582 -23.89 2.09 0.21
C GLY A 582 -23.48 2.94 1.40
N PHE A 583 -24.42 3.67 2.04
CA PHE A 583 -24.18 4.32 3.32
C PHE A 583 -24.36 3.32 4.46
N VAL A 584 -23.58 3.51 5.53
CA VAL A 584 -23.60 2.64 6.71
C VAL A 584 -24.71 3.10 7.65
N PRO A 585 -25.74 2.27 7.94
CA PRO A 585 -26.79 2.63 8.89
C PRO A 585 -26.26 2.71 10.34
N ALA A 586 -26.89 3.56 11.18
CA ALA A 586 -26.54 3.69 12.59
C ALA A 586 -26.62 2.35 13.34
N ALA A 587 -27.65 1.55 13.11
CA ALA A 587 -27.78 0.23 13.72
C ALA A 587 -26.57 -0.70 13.44
N LYS A 588 -25.92 -0.54 12.27
CA LYS A 588 -24.71 -1.30 11.94
C LYS A 588 -23.49 -0.79 12.69
N THR A 589 -23.35 0.54 12.84
CA THR A 589 -22.28 1.13 13.65
C THR A 589 -22.36 0.72 15.11
N ASP A 590 -23.59 0.70 15.66
CA ASP A 590 -23.87 0.29 17.04
C ASP A 590 -23.52 -1.20 17.25
N ALA A 591 -24.00 -2.06 16.35
CA ALA A 591 -23.73 -3.51 16.41
C ALA A 591 -22.23 -3.85 16.35
N LEU A 592 -21.45 -3.04 15.63
CA LEU A 592 -20.00 -3.20 15.52
C LEU A 592 -19.22 -2.44 16.61
N GLY A 593 -19.85 -1.65 17.46
CA GLY A 593 -19.20 -0.87 18.53
C GLY A 593 -18.23 0.18 17.96
N ILE A 594 -18.61 0.86 16.87
CA ILE A 594 -17.72 1.77 16.14
C ILE A 594 -17.69 3.15 16.76
N GLU A 595 -18.72 3.62 17.45
CA GLU A 595 -18.83 5.01 17.96
C GLU A 595 -17.61 5.43 18.80
N ASP A 596 -17.15 4.57 19.71
CA ASP A 596 -15.99 4.86 20.56
C ASP A 596 -14.66 4.91 19.77
N LEU A 597 -14.62 4.35 18.56
CA LEU A 597 -13.42 4.25 17.72
C LEU A 597 -13.35 5.40 16.70
N SER A 598 -14.47 6.02 16.36
CA SER A 598 -14.60 7.11 15.39
C SER A 598 -14.73 8.48 16.05
N ASN A 599 -15.24 8.55 17.29
CA ASN A 599 -15.40 9.77 18.07
C ASN A 599 -14.16 10.01 18.92
N GLY A 600 -13.11 10.57 18.34
CA GLY A 600 -11.96 11.04 19.11
C GLY A 600 -12.38 12.21 19.99
N ASN A 601 -12.50 11.98 21.30
CA ASN A 601 -12.40 13.08 22.25
C ASN A 601 -10.97 13.63 22.14
N VAL A 602 -10.77 14.60 21.26
CA VAL A 602 -9.55 15.41 21.24
C VAL A 602 -9.58 16.28 22.48
N GLY A 603 -9.37 15.64 23.62
CA GLY A 603 -8.96 16.36 24.82
C GLY A 603 -7.66 17.05 24.45
N THR A 604 -7.65 18.36 24.47
CA THR A 604 -6.46 19.20 24.33
C THR A 604 -5.49 18.93 25.48
N GLN A 605 -4.92 17.72 25.52
CA GLN A 605 -3.79 17.45 26.39
C GLN A 605 -2.56 18.13 25.76
N LYS A 606 -2.11 19.21 26.41
CA LYS A 606 -0.87 19.91 26.05
C LYS A 606 0.29 18.89 26.06
N LEU A 607 0.96 18.74 24.93
CA LEU A 607 2.18 17.94 24.81
C LEU A 607 3.21 18.41 25.87
N PRO A 608 3.75 17.53 26.73
CA PRO A 608 4.50 17.95 27.92
C PRO A 608 5.94 18.40 27.68
N HIS A 609 6.57 18.10 26.55
CA HIS A 609 8.01 18.39 26.36
C HIS A 609 8.30 19.16 25.07
N ASN A 610 9.09 20.24 25.20
CA ASN A 610 9.73 20.89 24.06
C ASN A 610 10.94 20.03 23.65
N LEU A 611 11.05 19.70 22.37
CA LEU A 611 12.26 19.13 21.79
C LEU A 611 13.29 20.28 21.65
N GLU A 612 14.55 20.02 22.02
CA GLU A 612 15.60 21.01 21.86
C GLU A 612 15.76 21.37 20.36
N SER A 613 15.59 22.65 20.06
CA SER A 613 15.79 23.19 18.72
C SER A 613 17.28 23.12 18.36
N PRO A 614 17.66 22.68 17.13
CA PRO A 614 19.06 22.51 16.73
C PRO A 614 19.86 23.82 16.53
N ARG A 615 19.38 24.96 16.99
CA ARG A 615 19.99 26.26 16.70
C ARG A 615 21.25 26.60 17.50
N ASN A 616 21.76 25.77 18.44
CA ASN A 616 22.98 26.06 19.16
C ASN A 616 23.81 24.78 19.45
N ARG A 617 24.56 24.30 18.46
CA ARG A 617 25.86 23.67 18.73
C ARG A 617 26.90 24.28 17.80
N THR A 618 27.68 25.20 18.31
CA THR A 618 28.97 25.62 17.78
C THR A 618 29.83 24.38 17.59
N LEU A 619 30.15 24.04 16.36
CA LEU A 619 31.20 23.08 16.02
C LEU A 619 32.54 23.74 16.41
N THR A 620 33.21 23.22 17.40
CA THR A 620 34.65 23.46 17.62
C THR A 620 35.41 22.60 16.61
N PRO A 621 36.36 23.13 15.85
CA PRO A 621 37.11 22.34 14.87
C PRO A 621 38.15 21.48 15.61
N LEU A 622 38.26 20.23 15.21
CA LEU A 622 39.45 19.40 15.26
C LEU A 622 39.86 19.04 13.86
#